data_72aa747849ef791f2eea5e2b423ce78f
#
_entry.id   72aa747849ef791f2eea5e2b423ce78f
#
_cell.length_a   1.000
_cell.length_b   1.000
_cell.length_c   1.000
_cell.angle_alpha   90.00
_cell.angle_beta   90.00
_cell.angle_gamma   90.00
#
_symmetry.space_group_name_H-M   'P 1'
#
loop_
_entity.id
_entity.type
_entity.pdbx_description
1 polymer ?
#
loop_
_entity_poly.entity_id
_entity_poly.type
_entity_poly.pdbx_seq_one_letter_code
_entity_poly.pdbx_strand_id
1 'polypeptide(L)'
;MRFALPITALLALAACAPAPVTKNETEGLDYGPRPVRHQDEIRSYLSVRLKDPKAAIVEFRTEPQQMYQRRVAVRDMHYGWATCVNVNDKDTRGAFQGFYPVVFFFRHEKIVQVNGGPGDFGIGAQYARSQCEHLGAPFKG
;
A
#
# COMPACT_ATOMS: atom_id res chain seq x y z
N MET A 1 -4.90 59.29 -23.48
CA MET A 1 -4.68 58.40 -22.31
C MET A 1 -4.85 56.95 -22.76
N ARG A 2 -3.75 56.20 -22.85
CA ARG A 2 -3.76 54.78 -23.25
C ARG A 2 -3.55 53.94 -21.97
N PHE A 3 -4.59 53.23 -21.54
CA PHE A 3 -4.51 52.30 -20.44
C PHE A 3 -3.87 50.97 -20.94
N ALA A 4 -2.67 50.69 -20.48
CA ALA A 4 -2.03 49.38 -20.66
C ALA A 4 -2.57 48.42 -19.59
N LEU A 5 -3.25 47.32 -19.98
CA LEU A 5 -3.63 46.24 -19.10
C LEU A 5 -2.38 45.36 -18.82
N PRO A 6 -2.12 45.01 -17.58
CA PRO A 6 -1.07 44.00 -17.28
C PRO A 6 -1.56 42.60 -17.62
N ILE A 7 -0.81 41.91 -18.46
CA ILE A 7 -1.00 40.47 -18.76
C ILE A 7 -0.49 39.70 -17.53
N THR A 8 -1.41 39.18 -16.75
CA THR A 8 -1.09 38.28 -15.65
C THR A 8 -0.76 36.90 -16.22
N ALA A 9 0.54 36.55 -16.25
CA ALA A 9 0.99 35.24 -16.65
C ALA A 9 0.58 34.21 -15.56
N LEU A 10 -0.42 33.37 -15.85
CA LEU A 10 -0.71 32.18 -15.07
C LEU A 10 0.44 31.18 -15.25
N LEU A 11 1.31 31.06 -14.24
CA LEU A 11 2.22 29.92 -14.14
C LEU A 11 1.38 28.66 -13.83
N ALA A 12 1.21 27.80 -14.82
CA ALA A 12 0.69 26.46 -14.63
C ALA A 12 1.74 25.66 -13.84
N LEU A 13 1.46 25.41 -12.55
CA LEU A 13 2.18 24.40 -11.77
C LEU A 13 1.82 23.04 -12.38
N ALA A 14 2.70 22.54 -13.26
CA ALA A 14 2.66 21.15 -13.69
C ALA A 14 2.94 20.29 -12.46
N ALA A 15 1.90 19.71 -11.86
CA ALA A 15 2.04 18.73 -10.80
C ALA A 15 2.90 17.58 -11.34
N CYS A 16 4.06 17.32 -10.72
CA CYS A 16 4.90 16.17 -11.03
C CYS A 16 4.19 14.88 -10.57
N ALA A 17 3.16 14.47 -11.31
CA ALA A 17 2.60 13.14 -11.12
C ALA A 17 3.62 12.11 -11.64
N PRO A 18 3.89 11.02 -10.91
CA PRO A 18 4.76 9.97 -11.40
C PRO A 18 4.20 9.40 -12.70
N ALA A 19 5.08 9.15 -13.67
CA ALA A 19 4.68 8.59 -14.96
C ALA A 19 3.99 7.22 -14.75
N PRO A 20 2.94 6.89 -15.52
CA PRO A 20 2.25 5.61 -15.42
C PRO A 20 3.22 4.45 -15.69
N VAL A 21 2.97 3.30 -15.05
CA VAL A 21 3.73 2.07 -15.28
C VAL A 21 3.52 1.63 -16.71
N THR A 22 4.62 1.37 -17.45
CA THR A 22 4.56 0.95 -18.84
C THR A 22 4.49 -0.59 -18.96
N LYS A 23 3.96 -1.07 -20.08
CA LYS A 23 3.91 -2.51 -20.37
C LYS A 23 5.31 -3.16 -20.32
N ASN A 24 6.33 -2.46 -20.82
CA ASN A 24 7.70 -2.96 -20.84
C ASN A 24 8.28 -3.22 -19.45
N GLU A 25 7.85 -2.46 -18.44
CA GLU A 25 8.32 -2.65 -17.06
C GLU A 25 7.72 -3.88 -16.39
N THR A 26 6.58 -4.35 -16.86
CA THR A 26 5.86 -5.50 -16.29
C THR A 26 5.92 -6.73 -17.19
N GLU A 27 6.47 -6.60 -18.41
CA GLU A 27 6.61 -7.71 -19.33
C GLU A 27 7.58 -8.77 -18.78
N GLY A 28 7.16 -10.03 -18.80
CA GLY A 28 7.97 -11.15 -18.31
C GLY A 28 7.99 -11.32 -16.79
N LEU A 29 7.26 -10.50 -16.03
CA LEU A 29 7.15 -10.69 -14.59
C LEU A 29 6.25 -11.90 -14.28
N ASP A 30 6.80 -12.86 -13.54
CA ASP A 30 6.06 -14.02 -13.08
C ASP A 30 5.35 -13.74 -11.76
N TYR A 31 4.06 -13.43 -11.84
CA TYR A 31 3.22 -13.25 -10.65
C TYR A 31 2.81 -14.57 -9.99
N GLY A 32 2.93 -15.68 -10.70
CA GLY A 32 2.35 -16.95 -10.30
C GLY A 32 0.82 -16.93 -10.25
N PRO A 33 0.18 -17.99 -9.76
CA PRO A 33 -1.26 -18.04 -9.62
C PRO A 33 -1.75 -17.02 -8.59
N ARG A 34 -3.00 -16.58 -8.77
CA ARG A 34 -3.67 -15.72 -7.77
C ARG A 34 -3.81 -16.48 -6.46
N PRO A 35 -3.39 -15.92 -5.31
CA PRO A 35 -3.43 -16.62 -4.04
C PRO A 35 -4.88 -16.84 -3.58
N VAL A 36 -5.26 -18.09 -3.38
CA VAL A 36 -6.61 -18.47 -2.93
C VAL A 36 -6.73 -18.48 -1.40
N ARG A 37 -5.60 -18.65 -0.68
CA ARG A 37 -5.55 -18.69 0.79
C ARG A 37 -4.92 -17.43 1.40
N HIS A 38 -4.97 -16.31 0.69
CA HIS A 38 -4.33 -15.08 1.13
C HIS A 38 -4.77 -14.62 2.53
N GLN A 39 -6.04 -14.80 2.88
CA GLN A 39 -6.53 -14.40 4.21
C GLN A 39 -5.93 -15.24 5.33
N ASP A 40 -5.79 -16.56 5.15
CA ASP A 40 -5.17 -17.44 6.13
C ASP A 40 -3.69 -17.12 6.30
N GLU A 41 -2.99 -16.90 5.19
CA GLU A 41 -1.57 -16.52 5.19
C GLU A 41 -1.34 -15.17 5.91
N ILE A 42 -2.21 -14.19 5.67
CA ILE A 42 -2.15 -12.88 6.35
C ILE A 42 -2.42 -13.04 7.84
N ARG A 43 -3.45 -13.80 8.23
CA ARG A 43 -3.73 -14.05 9.65
C ARG A 43 -2.58 -14.77 10.33
N SER A 44 -1.99 -15.75 9.69
CA SER A 44 -0.81 -16.46 10.18
C SER A 44 0.39 -15.51 10.34
N TYR A 45 0.64 -14.66 9.34
CA TYR A 45 1.69 -13.64 9.40
C TYR A 45 1.50 -12.67 10.58
N LEU A 46 0.29 -12.19 10.78
CA LEU A 46 -0.05 -11.24 11.85
C LEU A 46 -0.01 -11.91 13.23
N SER A 47 -0.36 -13.19 13.32
CA SER A 47 -0.43 -13.92 14.61
C SER A 47 0.90 -13.96 15.38
N VAL A 48 2.01 -13.87 14.67
CA VAL A 48 3.36 -13.88 15.28
C VAL A 48 3.99 -12.49 15.41
N ARG A 49 3.31 -11.45 14.94
CA ARG A 49 3.81 -10.06 14.92
C ARG A 49 3.01 -9.11 15.77
N LEU A 50 1.72 -9.36 15.91
CA LEU A 50 0.87 -8.55 16.78
C LEU A 50 1.07 -8.95 18.23
N LYS A 51 0.94 -7.98 19.13
CA LYS A 51 1.08 -8.23 20.58
C LYS A 51 -0.06 -9.08 21.13
N ASP A 52 -1.29 -8.79 20.71
CA ASP A 52 -2.48 -9.55 21.06
C ASP A 52 -3.25 -9.91 19.79
N PRO A 53 -2.79 -10.93 19.06
CA PRO A 53 -3.39 -11.28 17.76
C PRO A 53 -4.83 -11.77 17.88
N LYS A 54 -5.24 -12.26 19.03
CA LYS A 54 -6.63 -12.72 19.26
C LYS A 54 -7.61 -11.57 19.41
N ALA A 55 -7.14 -10.43 19.95
CA ALA A 55 -7.95 -9.24 20.10
C ALA A 55 -7.88 -8.32 18.89
N ALA A 56 -6.92 -8.51 17.99
CA ALA A 56 -6.74 -7.66 16.83
C ALA A 56 -7.93 -7.74 15.86
N ILE A 57 -8.34 -6.59 15.34
CA ILE A 57 -9.37 -6.47 14.32
C ILE A 57 -8.68 -6.37 12.97
N VAL A 58 -9.00 -7.30 12.07
CA VAL A 58 -8.41 -7.39 10.73
C VAL A 58 -9.51 -7.30 9.69
N GLU A 59 -9.50 -6.26 8.89
CA GLU A 59 -10.47 -6.01 7.82
C GLU A 59 -9.80 -6.19 6.46
N PHE A 60 -10.20 -7.19 5.69
CA PHE A 60 -9.76 -7.38 4.31
C PHE A 60 -10.51 -6.38 3.42
N ARG A 61 -9.76 -5.46 2.81
CA ARG A 61 -10.33 -4.33 2.06
C ARG A 61 -10.42 -4.58 0.57
N THR A 62 -9.53 -5.39 0.04
CA THR A 62 -9.50 -5.76 -1.38
C THR A 62 -9.19 -7.23 -1.55
N GLU A 63 -9.67 -7.78 -2.67
CA GLU A 63 -9.17 -9.04 -3.18
C GLU A 63 -7.77 -8.85 -3.79
N PRO A 64 -6.94 -9.91 -3.87
CA PRO A 64 -5.63 -9.82 -4.50
C PRO A 64 -5.71 -9.37 -5.96
N GLN A 65 -4.95 -8.33 -6.31
CA GLN A 65 -4.80 -7.75 -7.65
C GLN A 65 -3.32 -7.67 -8.01
N GLN A 66 -2.99 -7.81 -9.28
CA GLN A 66 -1.61 -7.63 -9.73
C GLN A 66 -1.17 -6.19 -9.51
N MET A 67 -0.03 -6.00 -8.86
CA MET A 67 0.57 -4.70 -8.62
C MET A 67 2.06 -4.76 -8.84
N TYR A 68 2.60 -3.71 -9.44
CA TYR A 68 4.01 -3.47 -9.64
C TYR A 68 4.40 -2.14 -9.00
N GLN A 69 5.46 -2.16 -8.21
CA GLN A 69 6.03 -0.98 -7.58
C GLN A 69 7.43 -0.75 -8.10
N ARG A 70 7.65 0.39 -8.76
CA ARG A 70 8.99 0.81 -9.21
C ARG A 70 9.94 0.97 -8.02
N ARG A 71 11.22 0.81 -8.31
CA ARG A 71 12.28 1.20 -7.37
C ARG A 71 12.18 2.70 -7.09
N VAL A 72 12.30 3.05 -5.80
CA VAL A 72 12.48 4.43 -5.33
C VAL A 72 13.72 4.48 -4.44
N ALA A 73 14.21 5.69 -4.11
CA ALA A 73 15.49 5.89 -3.42
C ALA A 73 15.71 5.01 -2.17
N VAL A 74 14.64 4.68 -1.46
CA VAL A 74 14.70 3.96 -0.17
C VAL A 74 14.06 2.56 -0.22
N ARG A 75 13.54 2.13 -1.39
CA ARG A 75 12.88 0.83 -1.55
C ARG A 75 13.18 0.23 -2.91
N ASP A 76 13.47 -1.07 -2.91
CA ASP A 76 13.65 -1.83 -4.14
C ASP A 76 12.32 -2.04 -4.87
N MET A 77 12.44 -2.33 -6.17
CA MET A 77 11.31 -2.74 -6.99
C MET A 77 10.71 -4.03 -6.39
N HIS A 78 9.40 -4.07 -6.33
CA HIS A 78 8.67 -5.29 -5.97
C HIS A 78 7.35 -5.38 -6.72
N TYR A 79 6.87 -6.60 -6.87
CA TYR A 79 5.63 -6.90 -7.57
C TYR A 79 5.01 -8.18 -7.00
N GLY A 80 3.74 -8.35 -7.26
CA GLY A 80 3.00 -9.52 -6.82
C GLY A 80 1.48 -9.30 -6.89
N TRP A 81 0.75 -10.27 -6.40
CA TRP A 81 -0.66 -10.12 -6.09
C TRP A 81 -0.80 -9.36 -4.78
N ALA A 82 -1.26 -8.12 -4.86
CA ALA A 82 -1.36 -7.24 -3.71
C ALA A 82 -2.78 -7.19 -3.16
N THR A 83 -2.90 -7.16 -1.84
CA THR A 83 -4.17 -6.95 -1.15
C THR A 83 -3.99 -5.95 -0.01
N CYS A 84 -4.99 -5.08 0.16
CA CYS A 84 -5.06 -4.12 1.24
C CYS A 84 -5.85 -4.68 2.42
N VAL A 85 -5.30 -4.50 3.61
CA VAL A 85 -5.89 -4.92 4.88
C VAL A 85 -5.81 -3.75 5.85
N ASN A 86 -6.88 -3.49 6.60
CA ASN A 86 -6.83 -2.61 7.76
C ASN A 86 -6.65 -3.45 9.02
N VAL A 87 -5.72 -3.04 9.86
CA VAL A 87 -5.44 -3.69 11.14
C VAL A 87 -5.63 -2.69 12.27
N ASN A 88 -6.29 -3.11 13.33
CA ASN A 88 -6.36 -2.38 14.60
C ASN A 88 -5.96 -3.34 15.71
N ASP A 89 -4.80 -3.11 16.27
CA ASP A 89 -4.24 -3.92 17.34
C ASP A 89 -3.99 -3.09 18.61
N LYS A 90 -3.63 -3.77 19.67
CA LYS A 90 -3.36 -3.15 20.96
C LYS A 90 -1.89 -2.74 21.10
N ASP A 91 -1.67 -1.58 21.71
CA ASP A 91 -0.35 -1.11 22.10
C ASP A 91 0.22 -1.92 23.29
N THR A 92 1.39 -1.52 23.77
CA THR A 92 2.05 -2.17 24.94
C THR A 92 1.27 -2.02 26.23
N ARG A 93 0.32 -1.08 26.30
CA ARG A 93 -0.54 -0.84 27.47
C ARG A 93 -1.89 -1.53 27.37
N GLY A 94 -2.16 -2.25 26.27
CA GLY A 94 -3.39 -2.96 26.02
C GLY A 94 -4.52 -2.12 25.44
N ALA A 95 -4.26 -0.90 24.98
CA ALA A 95 -5.22 -0.03 24.33
C ALA A 95 -5.16 -0.18 22.81
N PHE A 96 -6.32 -0.19 22.14
CA PHE A 96 -6.37 -0.15 20.68
C PHE A 96 -5.78 1.15 20.14
N GLN A 97 -4.94 1.03 19.09
CA GLN A 97 -4.22 2.15 18.51
C GLN A 97 -4.98 2.87 17.38
N GLY A 98 -6.10 2.32 16.94
CA GLY A 98 -6.80 2.72 15.74
C GLY A 98 -6.35 1.90 14.52
N PHE A 99 -7.15 1.96 13.44
CA PHE A 99 -6.83 1.25 12.21
C PHE A 99 -5.63 1.87 11.48
N TYR A 100 -4.82 1.02 10.89
CA TYR A 100 -3.77 1.38 9.96
C TYR A 100 -3.77 0.41 8.77
N PRO A 101 -3.41 0.89 7.56
CA PRO A 101 -3.39 0.05 6.37
C PRO A 101 -2.10 -0.76 6.31
N VAL A 102 -2.23 -1.98 5.82
CA VAL A 102 -1.12 -2.90 5.51
C VAL A 102 -1.37 -3.47 4.12
N VAL A 103 -0.35 -3.50 3.29
CA VAL A 103 -0.42 -4.13 1.97
C VAL A 103 0.49 -5.34 1.94
N PHE A 104 -0.08 -6.47 1.57
CA PHE A 104 0.61 -7.74 1.42
C PHE A 104 0.77 -8.07 -0.06
N PHE A 105 1.98 -8.40 -0.47
CA PHE A 105 2.31 -8.86 -1.81
C PHE A 105 2.60 -10.36 -1.79
N PHE A 106 1.96 -11.07 -2.70
CA PHE A 106 2.11 -12.52 -2.87
C PHE A 106 2.73 -12.85 -4.22
N ARG A 107 3.58 -13.86 -4.25
CA ARG A 107 3.98 -14.58 -5.44
C ARG A 107 4.00 -16.07 -5.13
N HIS A 108 3.46 -16.88 -6.04
CA HIS A 108 3.35 -18.33 -5.83
C HIS A 108 2.77 -18.66 -4.44
N GLU A 109 1.67 -17.98 -4.08
CA GLU A 109 0.93 -18.14 -2.83
C GLU A 109 1.68 -17.77 -1.54
N LYS A 110 2.89 -17.23 -1.64
CA LYS A 110 3.70 -16.81 -0.48
C LYS A 110 3.77 -15.29 -0.36
N ILE A 111 3.73 -14.78 0.86
CA ILE A 111 3.99 -13.38 1.13
C ILE A 111 5.47 -13.09 0.83
N VAL A 112 5.71 -12.17 -0.11
CA VAL A 112 7.06 -11.77 -0.55
C VAL A 112 7.43 -10.35 -0.12
N GLN A 113 6.43 -9.51 0.17
CA GLN A 113 6.63 -8.14 0.64
C GLN A 113 5.44 -7.71 1.47
N VAL A 114 5.70 -6.90 2.50
CA VAL A 114 4.69 -6.24 3.32
C VAL A 114 5.07 -4.77 3.45
N ASN A 115 4.12 -3.88 3.22
CA ASN A 115 4.26 -2.45 3.42
C ASN A 115 3.28 -1.98 4.48
N GLY A 116 3.74 -1.14 5.40
CA GLY A 116 3.00 -0.81 6.62
C GLY A 116 3.03 -1.98 7.62
N GLY A 117 2.26 -1.86 8.67
CA GLY A 117 2.16 -2.89 9.67
C GLY A 117 2.58 -2.42 11.07
N PRO A 118 2.65 -3.35 12.04
CA PRO A 118 2.97 -3.01 13.41
C PRO A 118 4.33 -2.31 13.54
N GLY A 119 4.32 -1.10 14.09
CA GLY A 119 5.54 -0.32 14.31
C GLY A 119 6.07 0.43 13.08
N ASP A 120 5.47 0.29 11.91
CA ASP A 120 5.86 1.03 10.71
C ASP A 120 5.03 2.32 10.56
N PHE A 121 5.45 3.36 11.25
CA PHE A 121 4.81 4.68 11.23
C PHE A 121 5.46 5.66 10.23
N GLY A 122 6.44 5.22 9.47
CA GLY A 122 7.21 6.03 8.54
C GLY A 122 6.81 5.84 7.07
N ILE A 123 7.83 5.70 6.24
CA ILE A 123 7.69 5.57 4.78
C ILE A 123 6.83 4.37 4.39
N GLY A 124 6.95 3.25 5.10
CA GLY A 124 6.15 2.06 4.84
C GLY A 124 4.66 2.27 5.05
N ALA A 125 4.27 3.02 6.07
CA ALA A 125 2.87 3.39 6.31
C ALA A 125 2.32 4.29 5.19
N GLN A 126 3.12 5.25 4.71
CA GLN A 126 2.74 6.11 3.58
C GLN A 126 2.58 5.30 2.29
N TYR A 127 3.49 4.36 2.01
CA TYR A 127 3.35 3.45 0.88
C TYR A 127 2.09 2.59 0.98
N ALA A 128 1.81 2.02 2.13
CA ALA A 128 0.61 1.22 2.33
C ALA A 128 -0.67 2.02 2.04
N ARG A 129 -0.75 3.28 2.50
CA ARG A 129 -1.87 4.18 2.20
C ARG A 129 -2.05 4.39 0.71
N SER A 130 -0.99 4.80 0.02
CA SER A 130 -1.01 5.03 -1.44
C SER A 130 -1.35 3.77 -2.23
N GLN A 131 -0.82 2.63 -1.84
CA GLN A 131 -1.09 1.35 -2.49
C GLN A 131 -2.52 0.86 -2.26
N CYS A 132 -3.06 1.03 -1.05
CA CYS A 132 -4.48 0.75 -0.78
C CYS A 132 -5.40 1.62 -1.64
N GLU A 133 -5.09 2.90 -1.79
CA GLU A 133 -5.84 3.80 -2.67
C GLU A 133 -5.79 3.31 -4.13
N HIS A 134 -4.61 2.93 -4.62
CA HIS A 134 -4.43 2.38 -5.96
C HIS A 134 -5.21 1.07 -6.18
N LEU A 135 -5.33 0.24 -5.15
CA LEU A 135 -6.14 -0.99 -5.15
C LEU A 135 -7.65 -0.73 -5.03
N GLY A 136 -8.09 0.53 -4.94
CA GLY A 136 -9.50 0.90 -4.83
C GLY A 136 -10.06 0.91 -3.40
N ALA A 137 -9.20 0.86 -2.39
CA ALA A 137 -9.57 0.90 -0.98
C ALA A 137 -8.87 2.05 -0.23
N PRO A 138 -9.20 3.32 -0.53
CA PRO A 138 -8.59 4.44 0.16
C PRO A 138 -8.78 4.32 1.67
N PHE A 139 -7.72 4.58 2.41
CA PHE A 139 -7.76 4.57 3.85
C PHE A 139 -8.40 5.87 4.36
N LYS A 140 -9.49 5.72 5.07
CA LYS A 140 -10.17 6.81 5.81
C LYS A 140 -9.81 6.64 7.27
N GLY A 141 -8.77 7.33 7.70
CA GLY A 141 -8.36 7.38 9.11
C GLY A 141 -9.06 8.47 9.88
#